data_68aea206a029f6a1c680fb2b631a6d1b
#
_entry.id   68aea206a029f6a1c680fb2b631a6d1b
#
_cell.length_a   1.000
_cell.length_b   1.000
_cell.length_c   1.000
_cell.angle_alpha   90.00
_cell.angle_beta   90.00
_cell.angle_gamma   90.00
#
_symmetry.space_group_name_H-M   'P 1'
#
loop_
_entity.id
_entity.type
_entity.pdbx_description
1 polymer ?
#
loop_
_entity_poly.entity_id
_entity_poly.type
_entity_poly.pdbx_seq_one_letter_code
_entity_poly.pdbx_strand_id
1 'polypeptide(L)'
;MLATIELPSVELHRATLSNGLRVLLVPDPTTPVVGVAIHVDVGFRSEPEGRTGFAHLFEHLMFQGSESLEKLAHFRHVQGSGGVFNGSTHQDYTDYFQVLPAAALERALFLEADRLRAPKLTVENLRNQVDVVKEEIRLNVLNRPYGGFPWILLPPVLYDTFPNAHNGYGDFSELEQASLDDAAAFFDTYYAPGNAQVTVAGYFDVDEALALVEKHFGDIPVRPTPTRPSFAEPARQTERRRSVADAHAPLPALALGFRMPDPGADLDRYLGHALLASMLGDGEAARLQRRLVHEDGLVTDISASPGLMGPLDARDPDTFTITAVHPATVDPERVLAAVDEELDKLAAQAPSSDELARQVARWSAALHHEDDRVMYRMLGLGARELLYGRAEIAVELPERLAAVTPEQVRAAAAALRSAGRGVLLLEPGSEDARAADDARVAEEARSAHEARSADTARSADTARSADTARSADTARGEERA
;
A
#
# COMPACT_ATOMS: atom_id res chain seq x y z
N MET A 1 26.77 -13.18 31.11
CA MET A 1 25.89 -14.14 30.45
C MET A 1 24.59 -13.40 30.13
N LEU A 2 24.40 -13.01 28.91
CA LEU A 2 23.07 -12.56 28.44
C LEU A 2 22.24 -13.84 28.32
N ALA A 3 21.10 -13.90 28.98
CA ALA A 3 20.15 -14.98 28.82
C ALA A 3 19.65 -14.92 27.37
N THR A 4 19.82 -15.99 26.62
CA THR A 4 19.17 -16.17 25.33
C THR A 4 17.68 -16.26 25.64
N ILE A 5 16.94 -15.23 25.29
CA ILE A 5 15.47 -15.27 25.31
C ILE A 5 15.11 -16.09 24.07
N GLU A 6 14.70 -17.33 24.25
CA GLU A 6 14.07 -18.08 23.18
C GLU A 6 12.72 -17.38 22.89
N LEU A 7 12.64 -16.75 21.74
CA LEU A 7 11.37 -16.22 21.25
C LEU A 7 10.43 -17.41 20.97
N PRO A 8 9.14 -17.33 21.31
CA PRO A 8 8.20 -18.38 20.98
C PRO A 8 8.21 -18.62 19.47
N SER A 9 8.40 -19.87 19.07
CA SER A 9 8.32 -20.25 17.67
C SER A 9 6.92 -19.95 17.15
N VAL A 10 6.80 -19.14 16.10
CA VAL A 10 5.53 -18.89 15.43
C VAL A 10 5.14 -20.17 14.69
N GLU A 11 4.01 -20.76 15.06
CA GLU A 11 3.47 -21.94 14.40
C GLU A 11 2.69 -21.51 13.16
N LEU A 12 3.03 -22.08 11.99
CA LEU A 12 2.42 -21.75 10.70
C LEU A 12 1.75 -23.00 10.12
N HIS A 13 0.43 -22.94 9.94
CA HIS A 13 -0.34 -24.00 9.30
C HIS A 13 -0.82 -23.54 7.93
N ARG A 14 -0.57 -24.35 6.90
CA ARG A 14 -0.96 -24.07 5.51
C ARG A 14 -1.95 -25.08 5.00
N ALA A 15 -2.95 -24.60 4.28
CA ALA A 15 -3.86 -25.43 3.52
C ALA A 15 -4.20 -24.77 2.18
N THR A 16 -4.75 -25.56 1.28
CA THR A 16 -5.33 -25.06 0.02
C THR A 16 -6.68 -25.72 -0.14
N LEU A 17 -7.73 -24.91 -0.27
CA LEU A 17 -9.08 -25.41 -0.47
C LEU A 17 -9.25 -25.99 -1.88
N SER A 18 -10.30 -26.77 -2.09
CA SER A 18 -10.61 -27.41 -3.38
C SER A 18 -10.81 -26.40 -4.52
N ASN A 19 -11.22 -25.17 -4.21
CA ASN A 19 -11.37 -24.07 -5.17
C ASN A 19 -10.07 -23.29 -5.44
N GLY A 20 -8.94 -23.70 -4.84
CA GLY A 20 -7.63 -23.10 -5.02
C GLY A 20 -7.28 -21.98 -4.03
N LEU A 21 -8.17 -21.58 -3.13
CA LEU A 21 -7.89 -20.56 -2.11
C LEU A 21 -6.79 -21.06 -1.16
N ARG A 22 -5.76 -20.27 -0.98
CA ARG A 22 -4.68 -20.55 -0.03
C ARG A 22 -5.08 -20.10 1.37
N VAL A 23 -4.67 -20.84 2.37
CA VAL A 23 -4.98 -20.57 3.78
C VAL A 23 -3.69 -20.60 4.59
N LEU A 24 -3.46 -19.55 5.37
CA LEU A 24 -2.38 -19.47 6.35
C LEU A 24 -2.99 -19.23 7.73
N LEU A 25 -2.79 -20.16 8.66
CA LEU A 25 -3.26 -20.04 10.03
C LEU A 25 -2.06 -19.86 10.98
N VAL A 26 -2.16 -18.88 11.86
CA VAL A 26 -1.10 -18.47 12.79
C VAL A 26 -1.72 -18.38 14.20
N PRO A 27 -1.87 -19.50 14.92
CA PRO A 27 -2.45 -19.52 16.25
C PRO A 27 -1.56 -18.78 17.25
N ASP A 28 -2.17 -17.98 18.12
CA ASP A 28 -1.52 -17.31 19.22
C ASP A 28 -2.42 -17.34 20.46
N PRO A 29 -2.14 -18.25 21.40
CA PRO A 29 -2.95 -18.39 22.62
C PRO A 29 -2.74 -17.25 23.64
N THR A 30 -1.81 -16.34 23.39
CA THR A 30 -1.47 -15.26 24.33
C THR A 30 -2.33 -14.01 24.17
N THR A 31 -3.11 -13.91 23.09
CA THR A 31 -3.96 -12.76 22.78
C THR A 31 -5.45 -13.11 22.81
N PRO A 32 -6.36 -12.22 23.27
CA PRO A 32 -7.80 -12.47 23.27
C PRO A 32 -8.51 -12.08 21.96
N VAL A 33 -7.76 -11.75 20.92
CA VAL A 33 -8.28 -11.26 19.64
C VAL A 33 -7.88 -12.19 18.49
N VAL A 34 -8.61 -12.10 17.39
CA VAL A 34 -8.30 -12.76 16.14
C VAL A 34 -8.32 -11.75 14.99
N GLY A 35 -7.35 -11.86 14.10
CA GLY A 35 -7.29 -11.15 12.84
C GLY A 35 -7.62 -12.09 11.69
N VAL A 36 -8.35 -11.58 10.70
CA VAL A 36 -8.61 -12.24 9.41
C VAL A 36 -8.26 -11.27 8.30
N ALA A 37 -7.41 -11.70 7.36
CA ALA A 37 -7.06 -10.91 6.19
C ALA A 37 -7.25 -11.74 4.91
N ILE A 38 -7.73 -11.07 3.86
CA ILE A 38 -7.69 -11.58 2.49
C ILE A 38 -6.62 -10.79 1.75
N HIS A 39 -5.63 -11.50 1.23
CA HIS A 39 -4.64 -10.94 0.32
C HIS A 39 -4.97 -11.42 -1.10
N VAL A 40 -5.15 -10.49 -2.03
CA VAL A 40 -5.40 -10.79 -3.44
C VAL A 40 -4.15 -10.42 -4.24
N ASP A 41 -3.67 -11.34 -5.08
CA ASP A 41 -2.46 -11.17 -5.90
C ASP A 41 -2.75 -10.24 -7.10
N VAL A 42 -3.16 -9.02 -6.80
CA VAL A 42 -3.36 -7.90 -7.71
C VAL A 42 -3.11 -6.59 -6.99
N GLY A 43 -2.13 -5.83 -7.46
CA GLY A 43 -1.86 -4.48 -7.04
C GLY A 43 -1.83 -3.56 -8.26
N PHE A 44 -1.46 -2.29 -8.08
CA PHE A 44 -1.51 -1.34 -9.19
C PHE A 44 -0.56 -1.72 -10.33
N ARG A 45 0.56 -2.43 -10.11
CA ARG A 45 1.43 -2.90 -11.20
C ARG A 45 0.77 -3.89 -12.16
N SER A 46 -0.32 -4.53 -11.75
CA SER A 46 -1.09 -5.45 -12.60
C SER A 46 -2.14 -4.75 -13.46
N GLU A 47 -2.32 -3.45 -13.30
CA GLU A 47 -3.29 -2.67 -14.07
C GLU A 47 -2.87 -2.56 -15.53
N PRO A 48 -3.79 -2.74 -16.47
CA PRO A 48 -3.49 -2.49 -17.88
C PRO A 48 -3.38 -0.99 -18.17
N GLU A 49 -2.55 -0.64 -19.15
CA GLU A 49 -2.44 0.73 -19.66
C GLU A 49 -3.81 1.25 -20.13
N GLY A 50 -4.17 2.46 -19.74
CA GLY A 50 -5.49 3.06 -19.98
C GLY A 50 -6.57 2.65 -18.97
N ARG A 51 -6.19 1.96 -17.89
CA ARG A 51 -7.07 1.53 -16.80
C ARG A 51 -6.36 1.67 -15.43
N THR A 52 -5.63 2.76 -15.23
CA THR A 52 -4.90 3.03 -13.99
C THR A 52 -5.83 3.43 -12.85
N GLY A 53 -5.46 3.06 -11.62
CA GLY A 53 -6.25 3.30 -10.42
C GLY A 53 -7.36 2.28 -10.16
N PHE A 54 -7.49 1.24 -11.01
CA PHE A 54 -8.53 0.22 -10.84
C PHE A 54 -8.33 -0.66 -9.62
N ALA A 55 -7.10 -1.00 -9.25
CA ALA A 55 -6.83 -1.78 -8.04
C ALA A 55 -7.30 -1.02 -6.79
N HIS A 56 -6.98 0.26 -6.70
CA HIS A 56 -7.41 1.13 -5.61
C HIS A 56 -8.93 1.40 -5.64
N LEU A 57 -9.52 1.68 -6.80
CA LEU A 57 -10.97 1.80 -6.94
C LEU A 57 -11.68 0.53 -6.49
N PHE A 58 -11.09 -0.63 -6.79
CA PHE A 58 -11.67 -1.91 -6.41
C PHE A 58 -11.58 -2.17 -4.90
N GLU A 59 -10.51 -1.71 -4.24
CA GLU A 59 -10.43 -1.69 -2.78
C GLU A 59 -11.65 -1.00 -2.18
N HIS A 60 -12.02 0.18 -2.69
CA HIS A 60 -13.21 0.92 -2.26
C HIS A 60 -14.52 0.19 -2.55
N LEU A 61 -14.64 -0.40 -3.74
CA LEU A 61 -15.85 -1.12 -4.17
C LEU A 61 -16.15 -2.34 -3.29
N MET A 62 -15.14 -3.02 -2.79
CA MET A 62 -15.28 -4.19 -1.92
C MET A 62 -15.93 -3.88 -0.56
N PHE A 63 -16.08 -2.60 -0.18
CA PHE A 63 -16.78 -2.17 1.03
C PHE A 63 -18.21 -1.69 0.77
N GLN A 64 -18.71 -1.74 -0.47
CA GLN A 64 -20.03 -1.19 -0.83
C GLN A 64 -21.19 -2.19 -0.67
N GLY A 65 -20.96 -3.28 0.07
CA GLY A 65 -21.92 -4.36 0.27
C GLY A 65 -21.58 -5.60 -0.57
N SER A 66 -22.29 -6.67 -0.33
CA SER A 66 -22.09 -7.97 -0.94
C SER A 66 -23.43 -8.67 -1.14
N GLU A 67 -23.43 -9.93 -1.56
CA GLU A 67 -24.66 -10.69 -1.84
C GLU A 67 -25.63 -10.68 -0.65
N SER A 68 -25.11 -10.95 0.55
CA SER A 68 -25.92 -11.05 1.77
C SER A 68 -25.96 -9.76 2.60
N LEU A 69 -25.13 -8.77 2.25
CA LEU A 69 -24.92 -7.57 3.07
C LEU A 69 -25.22 -6.29 2.28
N GLU A 70 -26.00 -5.42 2.88
CA GLU A 70 -26.20 -4.08 2.35
C GLU A 70 -24.97 -3.18 2.58
N LYS A 71 -24.92 -2.10 1.83
CA LYS A 71 -23.93 -1.03 2.00
C LYS A 71 -23.80 -0.64 3.49
N LEU A 72 -22.57 -0.51 3.98
CA LEU A 72 -22.21 -0.22 5.37
C LEU A 72 -22.55 -1.33 6.40
N ALA A 73 -23.13 -2.46 6.01
CA ALA A 73 -23.40 -3.56 6.93
C ALA A 73 -22.09 -4.16 7.46
N HIS A 74 -21.08 -4.33 6.64
CA HIS A 74 -19.75 -4.79 7.05
C HIS A 74 -19.20 -3.93 8.20
N PHE A 75 -19.22 -2.61 8.06
CA PHE A 75 -18.83 -1.63 9.08
C PHE A 75 -19.56 -1.87 10.42
N ARG A 76 -20.88 -1.96 10.35
CA ARG A 76 -21.71 -2.15 11.56
C ARG A 76 -21.40 -3.47 12.25
N HIS A 77 -21.16 -4.54 11.52
CA HIS A 77 -20.84 -5.85 12.08
C HIS A 77 -19.47 -5.88 12.75
N VAL A 78 -18.44 -5.31 12.12
CA VAL A 78 -17.10 -5.28 12.70
C VAL A 78 -17.03 -4.35 13.91
N GLN A 79 -17.44 -3.09 13.76
CA GLN A 79 -17.39 -2.11 14.84
C GLN A 79 -18.36 -2.46 15.99
N GLY A 80 -19.53 -2.99 15.67
CA GLY A 80 -20.49 -3.48 16.68
C GLY A 80 -19.98 -4.68 17.48
N SER A 81 -18.96 -5.38 16.98
CA SER A 81 -18.24 -6.44 17.69
C SER A 81 -17.03 -5.93 18.48
N GLY A 82 -16.74 -4.62 18.45
CA GLY A 82 -15.55 -4.02 19.05
C GLY A 82 -14.28 -4.19 18.22
N GLY A 83 -14.41 -4.48 16.92
CA GLY A 83 -13.31 -4.71 16.00
C GLY A 83 -12.94 -3.46 15.19
N VAL A 84 -11.82 -3.59 14.49
CA VAL A 84 -11.30 -2.65 13.47
C VAL A 84 -11.13 -3.37 12.15
N PHE A 85 -11.19 -2.65 11.05
CA PHE A 85 -10.97 -3.19 9.70
C PHE A 85 -10.44 -2.10 8.78
N ASN A 86 -9.80 -2.51 7.69
CA ASN A 86 -9.39 -1.63 6.59
C ASN A 86 -9.11 -2.45 5.33
N GLY A 87 -8.69 -1.77 4.26
CA GLY A 87 -8.06 -2.32 3.06
C GLY A 87 -6.84 -1.49 2.71
N SER A 88 -5.94 -2.04 1.90
CA SER A 88 -4.76 -1.35 1.37
C SER A 88 -4.41 -1.89 -0.01
N THR A 89 -4.05 -0.98 -0.92
CA THR A 89 -3.57 -1.32 -2.26
C THR A 89 -2.07 -1.07 -2.35
N HIS A 90 -1.32 -2.12 -2.68
CA HIS A 90 0.13 -2.14 -2.81
C HIS A 90 0.55 -2.27 -4.28
N GLN A 91 1.86 -2.31 -4.52
CA GLN A 91 2.40 -2.51 -5.87
C GLN A 91 1.90 -3.82 -6.49
N ASP A 92 1.91 -4.92 -5.74
CA ASP A 92 1.66 -6.27 -6.24
C ASP A 92 0.44 -6.98 -5.66
N TYR A 93 -0.16 -6.42 -4.63
CA TYR A 93 -1.32 -7.03 -3.97
C TYR A 93 -2.26 -5.97 -3.40
N THR A 94 -3.47 -6.42 -3.10
CA THR A 94 -4.46 -5.67 -2.35
C THR A 94 -4.87 -6.54 -1.17
N ASP A 95 -4.92 -5.97 0.03
CA ASP A 95 -5.41 -6.67 1.19
C ASP A 95 -6.68 -6.05 1.78
N TYR A 96 -7.41 -6.87 2.49
CA TYR A 96 -8.58 -6.53 3.25
C TYR A 96 -8.48 -7.23 4.58
N PHE A 97 -8.61 -6.52 5.69
CA PHE A 97 -8.41 -7.12 6.98
C PHE A 97 -9.36 -6.61 8.05
N GLN A 98 -9.54 -7.42 9.07
CA GLN A 98 -10.25 -7.06 10.28
C GLN A 98 -9.64 -7.76 11.49
N VAL A 99 -9.69 -7.10 12.65
CA VAL A 99 -9.29 -7.65 13.93
C VAL A 99 -10.45 -7.48 14.90
N LEU A 100 -10.86 -8.59 15.51
CA LEU A 100 -12.04 -8.68 16.39
C LEU A 100 -11.72 -9.48 17.66
N PRO A 101 -12.57 -9.44 18.70
CA PRO A 101 -12.51 -10.43 19.78
C PRO A 101 -12.58 -11.85 19.23
N ALA A 102 -11.79 -12.78 19.79
CA ALA A 102 -11.66 -14.16 19.30
C ALA A 102 -13.00 -14.89 19.07
N ALA A 103 -13.99 -14.67 19.94
CA ALA A 103 -15.34 -15.24 19.80
C ALA A 103 -16.09 -14.80 18.53
N ALA A 104 -15.57 -13.82 17.78
CA ALA A 104 -16.16 -13.34 16.53
C ALA A 104 -15.49 -13.91 15.27
N LEU A 105 -14.59 -14.92 15.39
CA LEU A 105 -13.85 -15.51 14.26
C LEU A 105 -14.78 -15.92 13.12
N GLU A 106 -15.83 -16.68 13.40
CA GLU A 106 -16.77 -17.14 12.36
C GLU A 106 -17.44 -15.98 11.64
N ARG A 107 -17.81 -14.91 12.37
CA ARG A 107 -18.36 -13.70 11.76
C ARG A 107 -17.34 -13.02 10.84
N ALA A 108 -16.09 -12.93 11.27
CA ALA A 108 -15.03 -12.34 10.44
C ALA A 108 -14.86 -13.12 9.13
N LEU A 109 -14.78 -14.45 9.20
CA LEU A 109 -14.66 -15.30 8.04
C LEU A 109 -15.87 -15.20 7.10
N PHE A 110 -17.08 -15.14 7.65
CA PHE A 110 -18.30 -14.95 6.86
C PHE A 110 -18.26 -13.60 6.08
N LEU A 111 -17.91 -12.50 6.75
CA LEU A 111 -17.86 -11.18 6.14
C LEU A 111 -16.86 -11.12 4.97
N GLU A 112 -15.69 -11.72 5.14
CA GLU A 112 -14.66 -11.78 4.10
C GLU A 112 -15.08 -12.70 2.94
N ALA A 113 -15.65 -13.87 3.25
CA ALA A 113 -16.10 -14.81 2.23
C ALA A 113 -17.25 -14.23 1.39
N ASP A 114 -18.21 -13.54 2.01
CA ASP A 114 -19.37 -12.98 1.32
C ASP A 114 -18.96 -11.92 0.29
N ARG A 115 -18.03 -11.02 0.65
CA ARG A 115 -17.54 -10.03 -0.33
C ARG A 115 -16.63 -10.63 -1.40
N LEU A 116 -15.82 -11.67 -1.09
CA LEU A 116 -15.00 -12.36 -2.09
C LEU A 116 -15.86 -13.19 -3.06
N ARG A 117 -17.03 -13.66 -2.61
CA ARG A 117 -18.00 -14.38 -3.44
C ARG A 117 -18.68 -13.46 -4.44
N ALA A 118 -19.28 -12.38 -3.97
CA ALA A 118 -20.08 -11.49 -4.80
C ALA A 118 -20.19 -10.07 -4.18
N PRO A 119 -19.26 -9.16 -4.46
CA PRO A 119 -19.40 -7.76 -4.07
C PRO A 119 -20.57 -7.13 -4.81
N LYS A 120 -21.21 -6.13 -4.20
CA LYS A 120 -22.37 -5.44 -4.77
C LYS A 120 -21.93 -4.38 -5.77
N LEU A 121 -21.56 -4.84 -6.97
CA LEU A 121 -21.18 -3.97 -8.09
C LEU A 121 -22.44 -3.41 -8.74
N THR A 122 -22.65 -2.10 -8.61
CA THR A 122 -23.76 -1.37 -9.24
C THR A 122 -23.23 -0.07 -9.84
N VAL A 123 -23.94 0.46 -10.86
CA VAL A 123 -23.59 1.76 -11.48
C VAL A 123 -23.53 2.87 -10.43
N GLU A 124 -24.43 2.86 -9.44
CA GLU A 124 -24.49 3.84 -8.37
C GLU A 124 -23.25 3.75 -7.46
N ASN A 125 -22.89 2.53 -6.98
CA ASN A 125 -21.72 2.33 -6.16
C ASN A 125 -20.43 2.69 -6.92
N LEU A 126 -20.31 2.29 -8.19
CA LEU A 126 -19.15 2.61 -9.00
C LEU A 126 -18.94 4.12 -9.13
N ARG A 127 -19.98 4.87 -9.54
CA ARG A 127 -19.90 6.33 -9.67
C ARG A 127 -19.56 7.00 -8.36
N ASN A 128 -20.22 6.59 -7.27
CA ASN A 128 -19.95 7.12 -5.94
C ASN A 128 -18.48 6.88 -5.53
N GLN A 129 -17.93 5.68 -5.79
CA GLN A 129 -16.56 5.39 -5.41
C GLN A 129 -15.52 6.07 -6.32
N VAL A 130 -15.79 6.24 -7.59
CA VAL A 130 -14.96 7.09 -8.46
C VAL A 130 -14.86 8.51 -7.91
N ASP A 131 -15.98 9.11 -7.48
CA ASP A 131 -15.97 10.45 -6.88
C ASP A 131 -15.20 10.48 -5.55
N VAL A 132 -15.33 9.44 -4.69
CA VAL A 132 -14.60 9.32 -3.43
C VAL A 132 -13.09 9.19 -3.68
N VAL A 133 -12.66 8.32 -4.59
CA VAL A 133 -11.24 8.14 -4.94
C VAL A 133 -10.66 9.43 -5.52
N LYS A 134 -11.39 10.12 -6.40
CA LYS A 134 -10.95 11.42 -6.94
C LYS A 134 -10.76 12.48 -5.85
N GLU A 135 -11.68 12.52 -4.87
CA GLU A 135 -11.55 13.44 -3.74
C GLU A 135 -10.38 13.06 -2.84
N GLU A 136 -10.14 11.79 -2.62
CA GLU A 136 -8.96 11.31 -1.91
C GLU A 136 -7.65 11.71 -2.59
N ILE A 137 -7.57 11.57 -3.92
CA ILE A 137 -6.40 12.02 -4.70
C ILE A 137 -6.21 13.53 -4.53
N ARG A 138 -7.29 14.34 -4.58
CA ARG A 138 -7.20 15.78 -4.33
C ARG A 138 -6.62 16.07 -2.95
N LEU A 139 -7.14 15.44 -1.91
CA LEU A 139 -6.75 15.70 -0.52
C LEU A 139 -5.33 15.20 -0.20
N ASN A 140 -4.96 14.02 -0.68
CA ASN A 140 -3.71 13.37 -0.29
C ASN A 140 -2.55 13.64 -1.23
N VAL A 141 -2.82 14.02 -2.48
CA VAL A 141 -1.80 14.23 -3.52
C VAL A 141 -1.80 15.67 -4.02
N LEU A 142 -2.91 16.14 -4.61
CA LEU A 142 -2.90 17.40 -5.35
C LEU A 142 -2.88 18.65 -4.47
N ASN A 143 -3.59 18.63 -3.34
CA ASN A 143 -3.75 19.78 -2.44
C ASN A 143 -2.87 19.69 -1.18
N ARG A 144 -1.89 18.77 -1.17
CA ARG A 144 -1.00 18.56 -0.04
C ARG A 144 0.44 18.91 -0.43
N PRO A 145 1.18 19.68 0.41
CA PRO A 145 2.62 19.87 0.20
C PRO A 145 3.33 18.53 0.06
N TYR A 146 4.18 18.40 -0.96
CA TYR A 146 4.90 17.18 -1.29
C TYR A 146 3.98 15.98 -1.59
N GLY A 147 2.73 16.23 -1.99
CA GLY A 147 1.79 15.17 -2.33
C GLY A 147 2.27 14.34 -3.51
N GLY A 148 2.36 13.01 -3.32
CA GLY A 148 2.91 12.11 -4.33
C GLY A 148 4.44 12.08 -4.43
N PHE A 149 5.17 12.91 -3.69
CA PHE A 149 6.63 12.85 -3.59
C PHE A 149 7.06 11.92 -2.44
N PRO A 150 8.01 10.98 -2.66
CA PRO A 150 8.56 10.57 -3.96
C PRO A 150 7.74 9.49 -4.69
N TRP A 151 6.82 8.82 -4.03
CA TRP A 151 6.21 7.53 -4.39
C TRP A 151 5.36 7.52 -5.66
N ILE A 152 4.82 8.67 -6.10
CA ILE A 152 4.17 8.83 -7.42
C ILE A 152 5.16 9.37 -8.45
N LEU A 153 5.99 10.33 -8.06
CA LEU A 153 6.76 11.15 -9.01
C LEU A 153 8.11 10.53 -9.38
N LEU A 154 8.71 9.70 -8.51
CA LEU A 154 10.02 9.08 -8.74
C LEU A 154 9.96 7.84 -9.64
N PRO A 155 8.99 6.92 -9.56
CA PRO A 155 8.94 5.73 -10.40
C PRO A 155 9.10 6.00 -11.91
N PRO A 156 8.38 6.96 -12.54
CA PRO A 156 8.55 7.26 -13.97
C PRO A 156 9.91 7.88 -14.33
N VAL A 157 10.71 8.31 -13.34
CA VAL A 157 12.08 8.73 -13.55
C VAL A 157 13.04 7.54 -13.52
N LEU A 158 12.76 6.55 -12.68
CA LEU A 158 13.62 5.40 -12.48
C LEU A 158 13.34 4.26 -13.48
N TYR A 159 12.07 3.99 -13.77
CA TYR A 159 11.62 2.85 -14.56
C TYR A 159 11.21 3.23 -15.99
N ASP A 160 11.29 2.25 -16.90
CA ASP A 160 10.93 2.40 -18.31
C ASP A 160 9.63 1.69 -18.67
N THR A 161 9.31 0.61 -17.96
CA THR A 161 8.12 -0.18 -18.26
C THR A 161 6.89 0.40 -17.57
N PHE A 162 5.74 0.37 -18.25
CA PHE A 162 4.49 0.90 -17.71
C PHE A 162 4.14 0.34 -16.33
N PRO A 163 4.20 -0.99 -16.06
CA PRO A 163 3.86 -1.52 -14.76
C PRO A 163 4.64 -0.91 -13.59
N ASN A 164 5.91 -0.58 -13.81
CA ASN A 164 6.79 -0.06 -12.76
C ASN A 164 6.81 1.47 -12.69
N ALA A 165 6.38 2.15 -13.76
CA ALA A 165 6.45 3.61 -13.87
C ALA A 165 5.15 4.32 -13.45
N HIS A 166 3.99 3.67 -13.53
CA HIS A 166 2.72 4.30 -13.12
C HIS A 166 2.48 4.19 -11.62
N ASN A 167 1.50 4.90 -11.11
CA ASN A 167 1.14 4.97 -9.70
C ASN A 167 -0.22 4.32 -9.42
N GLY A 168 -0.48 3.95 -8.17
CA GLY A 168 -1.70 3.25 -7.76
C GLY A 168 -2.95 4.13 -7.65
N TYR A 169 -2.83 5.45 -7.69
CA TYR A 169 -4.01 6.32 -7.67
C TYR A 169 -4.69 6.46 -9.03
N GLY A 170 -3.92 6.27 -10.11
CA GLY A 170 -4.44 6.36 -11.47
C GLY A 170 -4.69 7.77 -11.98
N ASP A 171 -5.22 7.86 -13.20
CA ASP A 171 -5.61 9.09 -13.87
C ASP A 171 -7.11 9.36 -13.73
N PHE A 172 -7.49 10.61 -13.50
CA PHE A 172 -8.89 11.00 -13.35
C PHE A 172 -9.74 10.67 -14.58
N SER A 173 -9.20 10.86 -15.77
CA SER A 173 -9.93 10.59 -17.01
C SER A 173 -10.15 9.10 -17.23
N GLU A 174 -9.22 8.25 -16.81
CA GLU A 174 -9.34 6.80 -16.85
C GLU A 174 -10.34 6.28 -15.81
N LEU A 175 -10.30 6.83 -14.58
CA LEU A 175 -11.29 6.53 -13.55
C LEU A 175 -12.72 6.94 -13.95
N GLU A 176 -12.89 8.09 -14.59
CA GLU A 176 -14.19 8.57 -15.05
C GLU A 176 -14.79 7.72 -16.19
N GLN A 177 -13.93 7.07 -16.96
CA GLN A 177 -14.34 6.15 -18.03
C GLN A 177 -14.64 4.74 -17.54
N ALA A 178 -14.40 4.45 -16.23
CA ALA A 178 -14.66 3.14 -15.65
C ALA A 178 -16.14 2.74 -15.81
N SER A 179 -16.40 1.61 -16.41
CA SER A 179 -17.73 1.04 -16.58
C SER A 179 -18.00 -0.10 -15.59
N LEU A 180 -19.26 -0.45 -15.42
CA LEU A 180 -19.64 -1.61 -14.61
C LEU A 180 -19.08 -2.92 -15.20
N ASP A 181 -19.00 -3.01 -16.53
CA ASP A 181 -18.42 -4.17 -17.22
C ASP A 181 -16.91 -4.27 -16.97
N ASP A 182 -16.19 -3.13 -16.94
CA ASP A 182 -14.78 -3.12 -16.55
C ASP A 182 -14.59 -3.60 -15.10
N ALA A 183 -15.44 -3.14 -14.18
CA ALA A 183 -15.39 -3.56 -12.78
C ALA A 183 -15.72 -5.05 -12.63
N ALA A 184 -16.72 -5.57 -13.32
CA ALA A 184 -17.05 -6.98 -13.32
C ALA A 184 -15.91 -7.83 -13.90
N ALA A 185 -15.31 -7.40 -15.02
CA ALA A 185 -14.17 -8.09 -15.63
C ALA A 185 -12.93 -8.09 -14.72
N PHE A 186 -12.66 -7.01 -14.01
CA PHE A 186 -11.57 -6.93 -13.04
C PHE A 186 -11.79 -7.90 -11.87
N PHE A 187 -13.01 -7.93 -11.32
CA PHE A 187 -13.36 -8.90 -10.27
C PHE A 187 -13.20 -10.33 -10.74
N ASP A 188 -13.79 -10.68 -11.89
CA ASP A 188 -13.75 -12.04 -12.41
C ASP A 188 -12.32 -12.49 -12.73
N THR A 189 -11.47 -11.58 -13.13
CA THR A 189 -10.07 -11.86 -13.45
C THR A 189 -9.22 -12.05 -12.20
N TYR A 190 -9.26 -11.09 -11.27
CA TYR A 190 -8.26 -11.01 -10.20
C TYR A 190 -8.76 -11.55 -8.85
N TYR A 191 -10.06 -11.52 -8.56
CA TYR A 191 -10.62 -11.98 -7.28
C TYR A 191 -11.01 -13.44 -7.27
N ALA A 192 -10.40 -14.24 -8.17
CA ALA A 192 -10.53 -15.68 -8.18
C ALA A 192 -9.96 -16.29 -6.89
N PRO A 193 -10.57 -17.34 -6.31
CA PRO A 193 -10.04 -18.01 -5.12
C PRO A 193 -8.59 -18.45 -5.27
N GLY A 194 -8.19 -18.99 -6.44
CA GLY A 194 -6.81 -19.40 -6.71
C GLY A 194 -5.80 -18.24 -6.78
N ASN A 195 -6.27 -16.99 -6.87
CA ASN A 195 -5.46 -15.76 -6.85
C ASN A 195 -5.47 -15.06 -5.48
N ALA A 196 -6.15 -15.65 -4.49
CA ALA A 196 -6.32 -15.07 -3.16
C ALA A 196 -5.74 -15.99 -2.07
N GLN A 197 -5.55 -15.39 -0.90
CA GLN A 197 -5.08 -16.07 0.30
C GLN A 197 -5.84 -15.52 1.51
N VAL A 198 -6.35 -16.41 2.35
CA VAL A 198 -6.87 -16.10 3.68
C VAL A 198 -5.75 -16.28 4.69
N THR A 199 -5.49 -15.26 5.50
CA THR A 199 -4.58 -15.34 6.64
C THR A 199 -5.38 -15.13 7.92
N VAL A 200 -5.29 -16.06 8.88
CA VAL A 200 -5.92 -15.95 10.19
C VAL A 200 -4.83 -15.96 11.25
N ALA A 201 -4.78 -14.95 12.11
CA ALA A 201 -3.80 -14.89 13.21
C ALA A 201 -4.48 -14.53 14.53
N GLY A 202 -3.99 -15.08 15.64
CA GLY A 202 -4.50 -14.80 16.99
C GLY A 202 -5.08 -16.01 17.70
N TYR A 203 -6.08 -15.80 18.55
CA TYR A 203 -6.62 -16.85 19.41
C TYR A 203 -7.70 -17.68 18.71
N PHE A 204 -7.35 -18.89 18.37
CA PHE A 204 -8.28 -19.89 17.80
C PHE A 204 -7.69 -21.31 17.92
N ASP A 205 -8.55 -22.31 17.77
CA ASP A 205 -8.16 -23.70 17.52
C ASP A 205 -7.96 -23.90 16.01
N VAL A 206 -6.87 -24.57 15.62
CA VAL A 206 -6.48 -24.72 14.21
C VAL A 206 -7.47 -25.52 13.40
N ASP A 207 -7.97 -26.65 13.95
CA ASP A 207 -8.91 -27.51 13.25
C ASP A 207 -10.29 -26.82 13.11
N GLU A 208 -10.74 -26.13 14.16
CA GLU A 208 -11.96 -25.33 14.13
C GLU A 208 -11.86 -24.19 13.11
N ALA A 209 -10.76 -23.44 13.13
CA ALA A 209 -10.54 -22.35 12.17
C ALA A 209 -10.52 -22.84 10.72
N LEU A 210 -9.83 -23.96 10.44
CA LEU A 210 -9.80 -24.55 9.10
C LEU A 210 -11.20 -25.01 8.66
N ALA A 211 -11.96 -25.65 9.55
CA ALA A 211 -13.33 -26.06 9.25
C ALA A 211 -14.26 -24.85 8.97
N LEU A 212 -14.07 -23.73 9.68
CA LEU A 212 -14.82 -22.50 9.43
C LEU A 212 -14.41 -21.85 8.09
N VAL A 213 -13.11 -21.85 7.76
CA VAL A 213 -12.63 -21.38 6.45
C VAL A 213 -13.25 -22.23 5.33
N GLU A 214 -13.20 -23.55 5.42
CA GLU A 214 -13.82 -24.45 4.44
C GLU A 214 -15.32 -24.19 4.32
N LYS A 215 -16.03 -24.01 5.45
CA LYS A 215 -17.48 -23.76 5.50
C LYS A 215 -17.87 -22.49 4.72
N HIS A 216 -17.09 -21.40 4.88
CA HIS A 216 -17.48 -20.10 4.33
C HIS A 216 -16.89 -19.83 2.95
N PHE A 217 -15.69 -20.34 2.65
CA PHE A 217 -14.98 -20.08 1.40
C PHE A 217 -14.99 -21.25 0.42
N GLY A 218 -15.22 -22.48 0.90
CA GLY A 218 -15.06 -23.70 0.08
C GLY A 218 -16.03 -23.80 -1.10
N ASP A 219 -17.21 -23.18 -1.01
CA ASP A 219 -18.22 -23.14 -2.07
C ASP A 219 -18.12 -21.95 -3.02
N ILE A 220 -17.16 -21.04 -2.82
CA ILE A 220 -16.91 -19.95 -3.77
C ILE A 220 -16.48 -20.56 -5.10
N PRO A 221 -17.14 -20.19 -6.23
CA PRO A 221 -16.90 -20.83 -7.52
C PRO A 221 -15.43 -20.71 -7.97
N VAL A 222 -14.90 -21.81 -8.49
CA VAL A 222 -13.57 -21.80 -9.12
C VAL A 222 -13.60 -20.89 -10.34
N ARG A 223 -12.62 -20.01 -10.43
CA ARG A 223 -12.34 -19.16 -11.59
C ARG A 223 -10.90 -19.36 -12.04
N PRO A 224 -10.57 -19.13 -13.32
CA PRO A 224 -9.19 -19.22 -13.79
C PRO A 224 -8.29 -18.27 -13.00
N THR A 225 -7.17 -18.78 -12.50
CA THR A 225 -6.15 -17.90 -11.89
C THR A 225 -5.48 -17.09 -12.99
N PRO A 226 -5.40 -15.76 -12.88
CA PRO A 226 -4.77 -14.93 -13.90
C PRO A 226 -3.28 -15.23 -14.00
N THR A 227 -2.74 -15.11 -15.22
CA THR A 227 -1.29 -15.09 -15.39
C THR A 227 -0.77 -13.74 -14.94
N ARG A 228 0.16 -13.73 -13.98
CA ARG A 228 0.79 -12.48 -13.54
C ARG A 228 1.53 -11.83 -14.70
N PRO A 229 1.37 -10.52 -14.93
CA PRO A 229 2.15 -9.80 -15.93
C PRO A 229 3.64 -9.80 -15.58
N SER A 230 4.48 -9.64 -16.59
CA SER A 230 5.91 -9.48 -16.36
C SER A 230 6.21 -8.06 -15.88
N PHE A 231 6.87 -7.95 -14.75
CA PHE A 231 7.39 -6.68 -14.22
C PHE A 231 8.88 -6.48 -14.56
N ALA A 232 9.43 -7.31 -15.43
CA ALA A 232 10.84 -7.23 -15.83
C ALA A 232 11.18 -5.83 -16.34
N GLU A 233 12.25 -5.26 -15.79
CA GLU A 233 12.71 -3.91 -16.09
C GLU A 233 14.09 -3.98 -16.76
N PRO A 234 14.33 -3.25 -17.86
CA PRO A 234 15.65 -3.20 -18.50
C PRO A 234 16.73 -2.70 -17.52
N ALA A 235 17.93 -3.27 -17.63
CA ALA A 235 19.07 -2.80 -16.86
C ALA A 235 19.44 -1.37 -17.28
N ARG A 236 19.53 -0.45 -16.32
CA ARG A 236 19.91 0.94 -16.56
C ARG A 236 21.32 1.18 -16.05
N GLN A 237 22.12 1.84 -16.87
CA GLN A 237 23.51 2.20 -16.55
C GLN A 237 23.70 3.71 -16.35
N THR A 238 22.71 4.53 -16.71
CA THR A 238 22.82 6.00 -16.71
C THR A 238 21.83 6.63 -15.73
N GLU A 239 22.21 7.79 -15.21
CA GLU A 239 21.32 8.65 -14.44
C GLU A 239 20.24 9.26 -15.35
N ARG A 240 19.03 9.36 -14.84
CA ARG A 240 17.95 10.14 -15.44
C ARG A 240 17.46 11.18 -14.45
N ARG A 241 17.18 12.39 -14.92
CA ARG A 241 16.72 13.51 -14.10
C ARG A 241 15.39 14.07 -14.56
N ARG A 242 14.60 14.52 -13.60
CA ARG A 242 13.35 15.24 -13.84
C ARG A 242 13.16 16.31 -12.77
N SER A 243 12.75 17.53 -13.17
CA SER A 243 12.25 18.57 -12.26
C SER A 243 10.72 18.65 -12.39
N VAL A 244 10.07 18.85 -11.25
CA VAL A 244 8.63 19.08 -11.14
C VAL A 244 8.40 20.27 -10.20
N ALA A 245 7.35 21.04 -10.47
CA ALA A 245 6.91 22.12 -9.57
C ALA A 245 5.76 21.60 -8.70
N ASP A 246 5.79 21.94 -7.40
CA ASP A 246 4.70 21.71 -6.46
C ASP A 246 4.25 23.05 -5.91
N ALA A 247 3.03 23.47 -6.24
CA ALA A 247 2.45 24.74 -5.82
C ALA A 247 2.37 24.89 -4.29
N HIS A 248 2.22 23.77 -3.58
CA HIS A 248 2.04 23.74 -2.12
C HIS A 248 3.33 23.51 -1.34
N ALA A 249 4.40 23.04 -1.97
CA ALA A 249 5.67 22.79 -1.28
C ALA A 249 6.28 24.11 -0.74
N PRO A 250 6.58 24.18 0.58
CA PRO A 250 7.22 25.36 1.16
C PRO A 250 8.71 25.48 0.85
N LEU A 251 9.40 24.35 0.62
CA LEU A 251 10.83 24.27 0.35
C LEU A 251 11.10 23.31 -0.81
N PRO A 252 12.21 23.46 -1.53
CA PRO A 252 12.66 22.47 -2.50
C PRO A 252 12.92 21.11 -1.84
N ALA A 253 12.69 20.05 -2.60
CA ALA A 253 13.02 18.69 -2.20
C ALA A 253 13.70 17.94 -3.34
N LEU A 254 14.42 16.89 -3.02
CA LEU A 254 14.97 15.96 -4.01
C LEU A 254 14.79 14.52 -3.58
N ALA A 255 14.65 13.63 -4.56
CA ALA A 255 14.64 12.19 -4.34
C ALA A 255 15.60 11.49 -5.29
N LEU A 256 16.35 10.56 -4.75
CA LEU A 256 17.17 9.60 -5.48
C LEU A 256 16.49 8.24 -5.44
N GLY A 257 16.35 7.59 -6.59
CA GLY A 257 15.86 6.23 -6.71
C GLY A 257 16.92 5.32 -7.31
N PHE A 258 17.11 4.16 -6.69
CA PHE A 258 17.94 3.08 -7.19
C PHE A 258 17.15 1.79 -7.18
N ARG A 259 17.48 0.86 -8.07
CA ARG A 259 16.84 -0.45 -8.07
C ARG A 259 17.39 -1.32 -6.93
N MET A 260 16.48 -1.89 -6.13
CA MET A 260 16.81 -2.88 -5.10
C MET A 260 17.17 -4.23 -5.72
N PRO A 261 17.95 -5.08 -5.04
CA PRO A 261 18.05 -6.50 -5.37
C PRO A 261 16.70 -7.19 -5.18
N ASP A 262 16.46 -8.25 -5.99
CA ASP A 262 15.28 -9.11 -5.82
C ASP A 262 15.38 -9.93 -4.52
N PRO A 263 14.51 -9.70 -3.53
CA PRO A 263 14.52 -10.44 -2.27
C PRO A 263 14.11 -11.91 -2.44
N GLY A 264 13.34 -12.22 -3.50
CA GLY A 264 12.98 -13.60 -3.84
C GLY A 264 14.16 -14.42 -4.38
N ALA A 265 15.11 -13.77 -5.04
CA ALA A 265 16.31 -14.42 -5.57
C ALA A 265 17.49 -14.41 -4.58
N ASP A 266 17.68 -13.30 -3.84
CA ASP A 266 18.83 -13.13 -2.92
C ASP A 266 18.44 -12.20 -1.75
N LEU A 267 17.79 -12.79 -0.74
CA LEU A 267 17.35 -12.07 0.45
C LEU A 267 18.53 -11.45 1.22
N ASP A 268 19.65 -12.14 1.33
CA ASP A 268 20.79 -11.64 2.10
C ASP A 268 21.41 -10.40 1.45
N ARG A 269 21.47 -10.38 0.11
CA ARG A 269 21.89 -9.19 -0.64
C ARG A 269 20.88 -8.03 -0.46
N TYR A 270 19.57 -8.33 -0.47
CA TYR A 270 18.53 -7.34 -0.20
C TYR A 270 18.71 -6.74 1.20
N LEU A 271 18.91 -7.56 2.23
CA LEU A 271 19.10 -7.11 3.61
C LEU A 271 20.35 -6.23 3.78
N GLY A 272 21.43 -6.51 3.02
CA GLY A 272 22.59 -5.62 2.97
C GLY A 272 22.24 -4.22 2.49
N HIS A 273 21.37 -4.08 1.48
CA HIS A 273 20.88 -2.77 0.99
C HIS A 273 19.91 -2.14 2.00
N ALA A 274 19.07 -2.93 2.63
CA ALA A 274 18.11 -2.45 3.61
C ALA A 274 18.82 -1.89 4.86
N LEU A 275 19.86 -2.55 5.35
CA LEU A 275 20.69 -2.01 6.43
C LEU A 275 21.53 -0.80 5.99
N LEU A 276 21.95 -0.74 4.72
CA LEU A 276 22.57 0.46 4.17
C LEU A 276 21.58 1.66 4.24
N ALA A 277 20.31 1.48 3.86
CA ALA A 277 19.31 2.54 3.97
C ALA A 277 19.16 3.02 5.41
N SER A 278 19.03 2.09 6.35
CA SER A 278 18.94 2.41 7.79
C SER A 278 20.17 3.18 8.29
N MET A 279 21.38 2.78 7.90
CA MET A 279 22.61 3.49 8.27
C MET A 279 22.73 4.89 7.68
N LEU A 280 22.15 5.08 6.49
CA LEU A 280 22.18 6.38 5.80
C LEU A 280 21.18 7.36 6.39
N GLY A 281 19.92 6.93 6.60
CA GLY A 281 18.81 7.85 6.85
C GLY A 281 17.94 7.60 8.08
N ASP A 282 18.12 6.49 8.84
CA ASP A 282 17.24 6.18 9.95
C ASP A 282 17.79 6.63 11.31
N GLY A 283 17.23 7.71 11.82
CA GLY A 283 17.51 8.33 13.12
C GLY A 283 18.66 9.32 13.13
N GLU A 284 18.75 10.07 14.23
CA GLU A 284 19.68 11.20 14.42
C GLU A 284 21.17 10.86 14.24
N ALA A 285 21.55 9.61 14.51
CA ALA A 285 22.92 9.13 14.35
C ALA A 285 23.22 8.57 12.94
N ALA A 286 22.24 8.55 12.05
CA ALA A 286 22.43 8.11 10.67
C ALA A 286 23.40 9.05 9.95
N ARG A 287 24.16 8.48 8.99
CA ARG A 287 25.29 9.22 8.38
C ARG A 287 24.86 10.48 7.65
N LEU A 288 23.78 10.40 6.86
CA LEU A 288 23.28 11.56 6.12
C LEU A 288 22.63 12.58 7.05
N GLN A 289 21.90 12.15 8.08
CA GLN A 289 21.33 13.04 9.10
C GLN A 289 22.45 13.84 9.80
N ARG A 290 23.44 13.12 10.33
CA ARG A 290 24.55 13.77 11.02
C ARG A 290 25.28 14.76 10.11
N ARG A 291 25.64 14.35 8.90
CA ARG A 291 26.43 15.19 8.00
C ARG A 291 25.63 16.33 7.39
N LEU A 292 24.51 16.02 6.72
CA LEU A 292 23.82 17.02 5.90
C LEU A 292 22.90 17.93 6.72
N VAL A 293 22.33 17.42 7.82
CA VAL A 293 21.50 18.26 8.71
C VAL A 293 22.35 18.96 9.77
N HIS A 294 23.16 18.19 10.55
CA HIS A 294 23.78 18.75 11.75
C HIS A 294 25.16 19.40 11.49
N GLU A 295 26.00 18.82 10.62
CA GLU A 295 27.36 19.32 10.38
C GLU A 295 27.38 20.40 9.27
N ASP A 296 26.81 20.09 8.09
CA ASP A 296 26.90 20.94 6.91
C ASP A 296 25.72 21.93 6.78
N GLY A 297 24.56 21.65 7.40
CA GLY A 297 23.34 22.47 7.31
C GLY A 297 22.79 22.59 5.89
N LEU A 298 23.01 21.57 5.05
CA LEU A 298 22.59 21.57 3.65
C LEU A 298 21.10 21.24 3.49
N VAL A 299 20.54 20.45 4.39
CA VAL A 299 19.14 20.01 4.33
C VAL A 299 18.45 20.22 5.68
N THR A 300 17.13 20.35 5.66
CA THR A 300 16.30 20.41 6.88
C THR A 300 15.83 19.03 7.31
N ASP A 301 15.73 18.11 6.35
CA ASP A 301 15.34 16.71 6.57
C ASP A 301 15.95 15.82 5.50
N ILE A 302 16.33 14.60 5.87
CA ILE A 302 16.80 13.58 4.94
C ILE A 302 16.45 12.20 5.46
N SER A 303 16.01 11.32 4.57
CA SER A 303 15.71 9.92 4.89
C SER A 303 16.19 8.98 3.79
N ALA A 304 16.33 7.71 4.13
CA ALA A 304 16.59 6.65 3.17
C ALA A 304 15.72 5.43 3.51
N SER A 305 15.14 4.78 2.50
CA SER A 305 14.22 3.65 2.68
C SER A 305 14.52 2.53 1.71
N PRO A 306 14.46 1.27 2.15
CA PRO A 306 14.52 0.09 1.31
C PRO A 306 13.11 -0.32 0.87
N GLY A 307 12.74 -0.04 -0.35
CA GLY A 307 11.40 -0.23 -0.89
C GLY A 307 10.65 1.08 -1.09
N LEU A 308 9.84 1.13 -2.14
CA LEU A 308 9.04 2.32 -2.47
C LEU A 308 7.92 2.55 -1.43
N MET A 309 7.26 1.48 -1.01
CA MET A 309 6.19 1.50 -0.01
C MET A 309 6.62 0.87 1.32
N GLY A 310 7.79 0.26 1.37
CA GLY A 310 8.34 -0.36 2.57
C GLY A 310 9.22 -1.58 2.25
N PRO A 311 9.93 -2.10 3.25
CA PRO A 311 10.81 -3.24 3.06
C PRO A 311 10.01 -4.53 2.83
N LEU A 312 10.38 -5.30 1.81
CA LEU A 312 9.75 -6.58 1.46
C LEU A 312 8.25 -6.47 1.15
N ASP A 313 7.81 -5.32 0.64
CA ASP A 313 6.40 -5.05 0.33
C ASP A 313 6.05 -5.24 -1.16
N ALA A 314 7.05 -5.49 -1.98
CA ALA A 314 6.88 -5.71 -3.41
C ALA A 314 7.87 -6.77 -3.95
N ARG A 315 7.50 -7.39 -5.08
CA ARG A 315 8.40 -8.22 -5.88
C ARG A 315 9.40 -7.35 -6.66
N ASP A 316 10.42 -7.98 -7.29
CA ASP A 316 11.33 -7.27 -8.20
C ASP A 316 10.56 -6.71 -9.43
N PRO A 317 10.85 -5.47 -9.84
CA PRO A 317 11.77 -4.51 -9.23
C PRO A 317 11.13 -3.70 -8.08
N ASP A 318 11.95 -3.36 -7.09
CA ASP A 318 11.59 -2.40 -6.05
C ASP A 318 12.66 -1.30 -5.94
N THR A 319 12.39 -0.25 -5.19
CA THR A 319 13.15 1.00 -5.22
C THR A 319 13.82 1.30 -3.88
N PHE A 320 15.15 1.42 -3.88
CA PHE A 320 15.86 2.08 -2.79
C PHE A 320 15.72 3.59 -2.98
N THR A 321 15.22 4.30 -1.97
CA THR A 321 15.00 5.75 -2.03
C THR A 321 15.88 6.51 -1.05
N ILE A 322 16.35 7.70 -1.46
CA ILE A 322 16.87 8.74 -0.56
C ILE A 322 16.09 10.00 -0.87
N THR A 323 15.50 10.63 0.16
CA THR A 323 14.76 11.89 0.00
C THR A 323 15.33 12.94 0.90
N ALA A 324 15.36 14.19 0.43
CA ALA A 324 15.81 15.32 1.22
C ALA A 324 14.97 16.57 0.94
N VAL A 325 14.77 17.38 1.98
CA VAL A 325 14.19 18.73 1.90
C VAL A 325 15.29 19.73 2.25
N HIS A 326 15.47 20.76 1.41
CA HIS A 326 16.58 21.70 1.60
C HIS A 326 16.14 23.16 1.50
N PRO A 327 16.88 24.11 2.12
CA PRO A 327 16.63 25.53 1.94
C PRO A 327 16.75 25.94 0.46
N ALA A 328 15.90 26.88 0.02
CA ALA A 328 15.93 27.39 -1.35
C ALA A 328 17.27 28.06 -1.76
N THR A 329 18.10 28.43 -0.78
CA THR A 329 19.43 28.99 -0.98
C THR A 329 20.52 27.95 -1.23
N VAL A 330 20.20 26.66 -1.06
CA VAL A 330 21.14 25.54 -1.26
C VAL A 330 20.93 24.99 -2.67
N ASP A 331 22.02 24.90 -3.42
CA ASP A 331 22.03 24.23 -4.72
C ASP A 331 21.82 22.71 -4.52
N PRO A 332 20.81 22.08 -5.13
CA PRO A 332 20.57 20.66 -5.02
C PRO A 332 21.78 19.80 -5.43
N GLU A 333 22.64 20.29 -6.34
CA GLU A 333 23.87 19.57 -6.72
C GLU A 333 24.85 19.40 -5.53
N ARG A 334 24.84 20.31 -4.58
CA ARG A 334 25.65 20.18 -3.36
C ARG A 334 25.12 19.07 -2.46
N VAL A 335 23.78 18.93 -2.38
CA VAL A 335 23.14 17.85 -1.61
C VAL A 335 23.44 16.51 -2.26
N LEU A 336 23.28 16.43 -3.59
CA LEU A 336 23.58 15.21 -4.37
C LEU A 336 25.05 14.80 -4.21
N ALA A 337 25.99 15.74 -4.33
CA ALA A 337 27.41 15.48 -4.14
C ALA A 337 27.73 14.97 -2.73
N ALA A 338 27.11 15.54 -1.69
CA ALA A 338 27.32 15.10 -0.31
C ALA A 338 26.77 13.70 -0.04
N VAL A 339 25.61 13.34 -0.63
CA VAL A 339 25.06 11.96 -0.59
C VAL A 339 26.02 11.01 -1.30
N ASP A 340 26.50 11.36 -2.49
CA ASP A 340 27.43 10.56 -3.26
C ASP A 340 28.74 10.30 -2.51
N GLU A 341 29.29 11.32 -1.85
CA GLU A 341 30.49 11.16 -1.03
C GLU A 341 30.30 10.20 0.17
N GLU A 342 29.12 10.20 0.82
CA GLU A 342 28.85 9.24 1.90
C GLU A 342 28.72 7.81 1.36
N LEU A 343 28.09 7.63 0.20
CA LEU A 343 28.03 6.35 -0.47
C LEU A 343 29.43 5.89 -0.92
N ASP A 344 30.28 6.78 -1.43
CA ASP A 344 31.68 6.49 -1.82
C ASP A 344 32.53 6.08 -0.61
N LYS A 345 32.34 6.74 0.54
CA LYS A 345 33.03 6.36 1.79
C LYS A 345 32.64 4.95 2.22
N LEU A 346 31.33 4.62 2.17
CA LEU A 346 30.85 3.28 2.52
C LEU A 346 31.26 2.22 1.49
N ALA A 347 31.31 2.57 0.21
CA ALA A 347 31.80 1.67 -0.85
C ALA A 347 33.30 1.38 -0.72
N ALA A 348 34.09 2.37 -0.28
CA ALA A 348 35.53 2.23 -0.07
C ALA A 348 35.88 1.49 1.22
N GLN A 349 35.14 1.73 2.30
CA GLN A 349 35.40 1.18 3.61
C GLN A 349 34.11 0.69 4.28
N ALA A 350 34.09 -0.59 4.65
CA ALA A 350 32.97 -1.17 5.35
C ALA A 350 32.68 -0.43 6.68
N PRO A 351 31.41 -0.35 7.11
CA PRO A 351 31.07 0.23 8.40
C PRO A 351 31.69 -0.59 9.55
N SER A 352 31.84 0.03 10.72
CA SER A 352 32.28 -0.71 11.91
C SER A 352 31.20 -1.70 12.36
N SER A 353 31.63 -2.81 12.99
CA SER A 353 30.70 -3.78 13.57
C SER A 353 29.75 -3.16 14.60
N ASP A 354 30.21 -2.18 15.38
CA ASP A 354 29.38 -1.47 16.36
C ASP A 354 28.31 -0.61 15.69
N GLU A 355 28.64 0.05 14.57
CA GLU A 355 27.67 0.84 13.80
C GLU A 355 26.59 -0.05 13.18
N LEU A 356 26.99 -1.17 12.59
CA LEU A 356 26.05 -2.15 12.05
C LEU A 356 25.18 -2.77 13.14
N ALA A 357 25.76 -3.19 14.27
CA ALA A 357 25.02 -3.79 15.37
C ALA A 357 23.96 -2.85 15.95
N ARG A 358 24.21 -1.55 16.00
CA ARG A 358 23.18 -0.57 16.42
C ARG A 358 21.98 -0.55 15.48
N GLN A 359 22.20 -0.58 14.17
CA GLN A 359 21.10 -0.58 13.18
C GLN A 359 20.33 -1.89 13.20
N VAL A 360 21.02 -3.01 13.31
CA VAL A 360 20.39 -4.33 13.49
C VAL A 360 19.50 -4.35 14.74
N ALA A 361 20.03 -3.90 15.88
CA ALA A 361 19.27 -3.87 17.13
C ALA A 361 18.02 -2.96 17.03
N ARG A 362 18.17 -1.80 16.39
CA ARG A 362 17.08 -0.85 16.20
C ARG A 362 15.97 -1.43 15.32
N TRP A 363 16.34 -2.00 14.18
CA TRP A 363 15.35 -2.59 13.28
C TRP A 363 14.70 -3.84 13.89
N SER A 364 15.47 -4.72 14.50
CA SER A 364 14.92 -5.89 15.21
C SER A 364 13.93 -5.48 16.31
N ALA A 365 14.23 -4.41 17.06
CA ALA A 365 13.31 -3.89 18.06
C ALA A 365 12.01 -3.35 17.44
N ALA A 366 12.09 -2.67 16.29
CA ALA A 366 10.91 -2.19 15.58
C ALA A 366 10.04 -3.35 15.07
N LEU A 367 10.66 -4.39 14.48
CA LEU A 367 9.95 -5.60 14.03
C LEU A 367 9.23 -6.29 15.20
N HIS A 368 9.90 -6.50 16.33
CA HIS A 368 9.24 -7.11 17.50
C HIS A 368 8.08 -6.26 18.02
N HIS A 369 8.22 -4.94 18.01
CA HIS A 369 7.14 -4.05 18.44
C HIS A 369 5.93 -4.07 17.49
N GLU A 370 6.17 -4.22 16.18
CA GLU A 370 5.10 -4.43 15.20
C GLU A 370 4.43 -5.79 15.38
N ASP A 371 5.21 -6.84 15.56
CA ASP A 371 4.73 -8.22 15.75
C ASP A 371 3.93 -8.44 17.05
N ASP A 372 4.07 -7.58 18.05
CA ASP A 372 3.21 -7.58 19.25
C ASP A 372 1.73 -7.33 18.91
N ARG A 373 1.45 -6.72 17.76
CA ARG A 373 0.09 -6.46 17.30
C ARG A 373 -0.35 -7.53 16.32
N VAL A 374 -1.40 -8.26 16.65
CA VAL A 374 -1.99 -9.30 15.78
C VAL A 374 -2.21 -8.82 14.34
N MET A 375 -2.65 -7.57 14.17
CA MET A 375 -2.88 -6.97 12.86
C MET A 375 -1.60 -6.95 12.01
N TYR A 376 -0.52 -6.35 12.49
CA TYR A 376 0.71 -6.22 11.70
C TYR A 376 1.40 -7.55 11.49
N ARG A 377 1.42 -8.42 12.49
CA ARG A 377 1.92 -9.79 12.35
C ARG A 377 1.15 -10.56 11.28
N MET A 378 -0.18 -10.51 11.29
CA MET A 378 -1.03 -11.14 10.29
C MET A 378 -0.75 -10.62 8.88
N LEU A 379 -0.74 -9.30 8.70
CA LEU A 379 -0.50 -8.67 7.42
C LEU A 379 0.93 -8.96 6.93
N GLY A 380 1.91 -8.85 7.82
CA GLY A 380 3.31 -9.14 7.50
C GLY A 380 3.54 -10.59 7.04
N LEU A 381 3.02 -11.56 7.78
CA LEU A 381 3.12 -12.99 7.42
C LEU A 381 2.35 -13.28 6.12
N GLY A 382 1.13 -12.74 6.00
CA GLY A 382 0.27 -12.94 4.82
C GLY A 382 0.89 -12.37 3.54
N ALA A 383 1.44 -11.17 3.59
CA ALA A 383 2.10 -10.55 2.45
C ALA A 383 3.34 -11.35 2.01
N ARG A 384 4.23 -11.79 2.94
CA ARG A 384 5.42 -12.59 2.60
C ARG A 384 5.05 -13.96 2.05
N GLU A 385 3.98 -14.58 2.57
CA GLU A 385 3.43 -15.82 1.99
C GLU A 385 2.93 -15.60 0.56
N LEU A 386 2.18 -14.52 0.33
CA LEU A 386 1.67 -14.20 -1.00
C LEU A 386 2.77 -13.86 -2.01
N LEU A 387 3.69 -12.97 -1.60
CA LEU A 387 4.72 -12.42 -2.50
C LEU A 387 5.81 -13.43 -2.81
N TYR A 388 6.26 -14.19 -1.81
CA TYR A 388 7.47 -15.02 -1.87
C TYR A 388 7.20 -16.51 -1.61
N GLY A 389 5.97 -16.90 -1.21
CA GLY A 389 5.64 -18.27 -0.81
C GLY A 389 6.30 -18.68 0.52
N ARG A 390 6.70 -17.73 1.34
CA ARG A 390 7.50 -17.95 2.56
C ARG A 390 7.15 -16.94 3.66
N ALA A 391 6.11 -17.23 4.43
CA ALA A 391 5.77 -16.43 5.61
C ALA A 391 6.92 -16.40 6.64
N GLU A 392 7.74 -17.46 6.69
CA GLU A 392 8.89 -17.60 7.58
C GLU A 392 9.89 -16.45 7.45
N ILE A 393 9.96 -15.77 6.31
CA ILE A 393 10.81 -14.58 6.12
C ILE A 393 10.54 -13.56 7.24
N ALA A 394 9.27 -13.31 7.58
CA ALA A 394 8.94 -12.36 8.64
C ALA A 394 9.50 -12.78 10.01
N VAL A 395 9.42 -14.08 10.31
CA VAL A 395 9.89 -14.64 11.59
C VAL A 395 11.43 -14.69 11.65
N GLU A 396 12.08 -15.08 10.55
CA GLU A 396 13.54 -15.20 10.45
C GLU A 396 14.26 -13.84 10.34
N LEU A 397 13.53 -12.77 10.05
CA LEU A 397 14.11 -11.47 9.69
C LEU A 397 15.08 -10.91 10.76
N PRO A 398 14.79 -10.94 12.08
CA PRO A 398 15.75 -10.46 13.09
C PRO A 398 17.08 -11.24 13.08
N GLU A 399 17.04 -12.57 12.94
CA GLU A 399 18.24 -13.41 12.86
C GLU A 399 19.03 -13.16 11.59
N ARG A 400 18.34 -13.02 10.46
CA ARG A 400 18.97 -12.71 9.17
C ARG A 400 19.61 -11.33 9.16
N LEU A 401 18.96 -10.32 9.76
CA LEU A 401 19.55 -9.00 9.95
C LEU A 401 20.82 -9.07 10.80
N ALA A 402 20.82 -9.86 11.87
CA ALA A 402 21.99 -10.06 12.73
C ALA A 402 23.14 -10.80 12.01
N ALA A 403 22.84 -11.57 10.99
CA ALA A 403 23.85 -12.28 10.18
C ALA A 403 24.47 -11.41 9.07
N VAL A 404 23.91 -10.24 8.76
CA VAL A 404 24.49 -9.33 7.76
C VAL A 404 25.84 -8.81 8.21
N THR A 405 26.81 -8.89 7.33
CA THR A 405 28.19 -8.47 7.58
C THR A 405 28.45 -7.03 7.13
N PRO A 406 29.43 -6.32 7.74
CA PRO A 406 29.88 -5.02 7.26
C PRO A 406 30.25 -5.01 5.78
N GLU A 407 30.79 -6.10 5.28
CA GLU A 407 31.19 -6.26 3.88
C GLU A 407 29.98 -6.31 2.93
N GLN A 408 28.86 -6.90 3.32
CA GLN A 408 27.63 -6.88 2.53
C GLN A 408 27.06 -5.46 2.43
N VAL A 409 27.13 -4.66 3.49
CA VAL A 409 26.73 -3.24 3.44
C VAL A 409 27.66 -2.43 2.55
N ARG A 410 28.99 -2.66 2.62
CA ARG A 410 29.96 -2.06 1.71
C ARG A 410 29.65 -2.41 0.25
N ALA A 411 29.38 -3.68 -0.02
CA ALA A 411 29.04 -4.15 -1.36
C ALA A 411 27.72 -3.52 -1.87
N ALA A 412 26.74 -3.31 -0.99
CA ALA A 412 25.50 -2.62 -1.33
C ALA A 412 25.76 -1.16 -1.71
N ALA A 413 26.59 -0.42 -0.96
CA ALA A 413 26.97 0.94 -1.31
C ALA A 413 27.71 1.01 -2.66
N ALA A 414 28.63 0.10 -2.91
CA ALA A 414 29.35 -0.01 -4.18
C ALA A 414 28.39 -0.33 -5.35
N ALA A 415 27.38 -1.17 -5.12
CA ALA A 415 26.38 -1.49 -6.12
C ALA A 415 25.54 -0.27 -6.50
N LEU A 416 25.06 0.53 -5.52
CA LEU A 416 24.32 1.77 -5.78
C LEU A 416 25.19 2.78 -6.56
N ARG A 417 26.47 2.93 -6.22
CA ARG A 417 27.38 3.85 -6.92
C ARG A 417 27.67 3.45 -8.38
N SER A 418 27.57 2.17 -8.71
CA SER A 418 27.79 1.66 -10.07
C SER A 418 26.50 1.55 -10.90
N ALA A 419 25.33 1.67 -10.27
CA ALA A 419 24.05 1.56 -10.95
C ALA A 419 23.59 2.92 -11.54
N GLY A 420 22.76 2.85 -12.58
CA GLY A 420 21.97 4.00 -13.02
C GLY A 420 20.91 4.32 -11.97
N ARG A 421 20.59 5.62 -11.82
CA ARG A 421 19.64 6.11 -10.85
C ARG A 421 18.63 7.09 -11.44
N GLY A 422 17.49 7.25 -10.77
CA GLY A 422 16.56 8.35 -10.98
C GLY A 422 16.86 9.49 -10.01
N VAL A 423 16.85 10.73 -10.50
CA VAL A 423 16.96 11.96 -9.70
C VAL A 423 15.71 12.79 -9.97
N LEU A 424 14.91 12.99 -8.94
CA LEU A 424 13.74 13.84 -8.98
C LEU A 424 14.02 15.11 -8.18
N LEU A 425 13.88 16.28 -8.81
CA LEU A 425 13.96 17.58 -8.16
C LEU A 425 12.53 18.13 -8.06
N LEU A 426 12.13 18.55 -6.88
CA LEU A 426 10.86 19.19 -6.62
C LEU A 426 11.12 20.65 -6.24
N GLU A 427 10.55 21.57 -7.03
CA GLU A 427 10.70 23.00 -6.85
C GLU A 427 9.41 23.58 -6.25
N PRO A 428 9.49 24.49 -5.28
CA PRO A 428 8.33 25.22 -4.79
C PRO A 428 7.68 26.01 -5.92
N GLY A 429 6.36 25.93 -6.04
CA GLY A 429 5.62 26.76 -6.98
C GLY A 429 5.78 28.25 -6.67
N SER A 430 5.73 29.10 -7.72
CA SER A 430 5.68 30.55 -7.55
C SER A 430 4.41 30.97 -6.80
N GLU A 431 4.43 32.18 -6.19
CA GLU A 431 3.22 32.74 -5.55
C GLU A 431 2.06 32.85 -6.54
N ASP A 432 2.33 33.20 -7.79
CA ASP A 432 1.32 33.24 -8.85
C ASP A 432 0.75 31.86 -9.18
N ALA A 433 1.58 30.82 -9.19
CA ALA A 433 1.15 29.43 -9.40
C ALA A 433 0.29 28.93 -8.24
N ARG A 434 0.63 29.27 -7.00
CA ARG A 434 -0.19 28.97 -5.80
C ARG A 434 -1.54 29.65 -5.88
N ALA A 435 -1.56 30.95 -6.17
CA ALA A 435 -2.80 31.73 -6.30
C ALA A 435 -3.71 31.20 -7.44
N ALA A 436 -3.13 30.74 -8.55
CA ALA A 436 -3.87 30.15 -9.65
C ALA A 436 -4.45 28.77 -9.27
N ASP A 437 -3.71 27.96 -8.54
CA ASP A 437 -4.18 26.65 -8.08
C ASP A 437 -5.25 26.78 -6.99
N ASP A 438 -5.09 27.68 -6.03
CA ASP A 438 -6.10 28.01 -5.01
C ASP A 438 -7.41 28.49 -5.66
N ALA A 439 -7.31 29.34 -6.72
CA ALA A 439 -8.47 29.79 -7.48
C ALA A 439 -9.18 28.63 -8.23
N ARG A 440 -8.41 27.71 -8.81
CA ARG A 440 -8.95 26.51 -9.50
C ARG A 440 -9.66 25.60 -8.51
N VAL A 441 -9.05 25.32 -7.36
CA VAL A 441 -9.64 24.48 -6.28
C VAL A 441 -10.94 25.10 -5.76
N ALA A 442 -10.95 26.44 -5.55
CA ALA A 442 -12.14 27.15 -5.13
C ALA A 442 -13.27 27.12 -6.17
N GLU A 443 -12.95 27.15 -7.46
CA GLU A 443 -13.92 27.05 -8.56
C GLU A 443 -14.49 25.62 -8.67
N GLU A 444 -13.63 24.60 -8.58
CA GLU A 444 -14.05 23.19 -8.58
C GLU A 444 -14.96 22.88 -7.37
N ALA A 445 -14.63 23.40 -6.21
CA ALA A 445 -15.47 23.26 -5.00
C ALA A 445 -16.85 23.93 -5.16
N ARG A 446 -16.90 25.10 -5.78
CA ARG A 446 -18.16 25.79 -6.11
C ARG A 446 -19.00 24.98 -7.10
N SER A 447 -18.40 24.51 -8.18
CA SER A 447 -19.07 23.70 -9.19
C SER A 447 -19.63 22.39 -8.63
N ALA A 448 -18.85 21.72 -7.74
CA ALA A 448 -19.29 20.52 -7.06
C ALA A 448 -20.46 20.79 -6.07
N HIS A 449 -20.43 21.93 -5.39
CA HIS A 449 -21.54 22.35 -4.50
C HIS A 449 -22.82 22.63 -5.28
N GLU A 450 -22.73 23.35 -6.41
CA GLU A 450 -23.85 23.65 -7.29
C GLU A 450 -24.45 22.37 -7.90
N ALA A 451 -23.61 21.41 -8.33
CA ALA A 451 -24.05 20.13 -8.85
C ALA A 451 -24.82 19.32 -7.80
N ARG A 452 -24.31 19.23 -6.54
CA ARG A 452 -25.00 18.57 -5.43
C ARG A 452 -26.32 19.24 -5.07
N SER A 453 -26.36 20.56 -5.10
CA SER A 453 -27.58 21.33 -4.83
C SER A 453 -28.65 21.12 -5.90
N ALA A 454 -28.24 21.03 -7.16
CA ALA A 454 -29.14 20.73 -8.28
C ALA A 454 -29.69 19.29 -8.22
N ASP A 455 -28.87 18.32 -7.79
CA ASP A 455 -29.28 16.91 -7.65
C ASP A 455 -30.25 16.74 -6.46
N THR A 456 -29.99 17.43 -5.35
CA THR A 456 -30.91 17.48 -4.21
C THR A 456 -32.25 18.09 -4.58
N ALA A 457 -32.26 19.15 -5.40
CA ALA A 457 -33.48 19.77 -5.89
C ALA A 457 -34.28 18.84 -6.82
N ARG A 458 -33.60 18.11 -7.73
CA ARG A 458 -34.23 17.12 -8.62
C ARG A 458 -34.82 15.94 -7.83
N SER A 459 -34.11 15.45 -6.83
CA SER A 459 -34.58 14.37 -5.96
C SER A 459 -35.82 14.78 -5.17
N ALA A 460 -35.89 16.02 -4.68
CA ALA A 460 -37.05 16.59 -4.00
C ALA A 460 -38.25 16.76 -4.92
N ASP A 461 -38.04 17.14 -6.19
CA ASP A 461 -39.08 17.31 -7.18
C ASP A 461 -39.65 15.95 -7.65
N THR A 462 -38.79 14.94 -7.77
CA THR A 462 -39.19 13.55 -8.06
C THR A 462 -40.03 12.97 -6.92
N ALA A 463 -39.63 13.22 -5.67
CA ALA A 463 -40.38 12.79 -4.50
C ALA A 463 -41.77 13.46 -4.42
N ARG A 464 -41.87 14.77 -4.71
CA ARG A 464 -43.13 15.50 -4.77
C ARG A 464 -44.06 15.00 -5.90
N SER A 465 -43.48 14.68 -7.07
CA SER A 465 -44.24 14.15 -8.21
C SER A 465 -44.82 12.76 -7.91
N ALA A 466 -44.04 11.91 -7.19
CA ALA A 466 -44.49 10.57 -6.75
C ALA A 466 -45.62 10.67 -5.70
N ASP A 467 -45.57 11.63 -4.80
CA ASP A 467 -46.57 11.85 -3.77
C ASP A 467 -47.87 12.40 -4.38
N THR A 468 -47.76 13.27 -5.39
CA THR A 468 -48.90 13.81 -6.13
C THR A 468 -49.61 12.70 -6.94
N ALA A 469 -48.84 11.79 -7.54
CA ALA A 469 -49.38 10.61 -8.27
C ALA A 469 -50.12 9.63 -7.34
N ARG A 470 -49.57 9.38 -6.13
CA ARG A 470 -50.24 8.55 -5.11
C ARG A 470 -51.52 9.16 -4.60
N SER A 471 -51.55 10.47 -4.37
CA SER A 471 -52.76 11.20 -3.93
C SER A 471 -53.86 11.17 -5.00
N ALA A 472 -53.50 11.25 -6.27
CA ALA A 472 -54.45 11.15 -7.39
C ALA A 472 -55.05 9.75 -7.56
N ASP A 473 -54.28 8.71 -7.26
CA ASP A 473 -54.73 7.30 -7.33
C ASP A 473 -55.67 6.96 -6.17
N THR A 474 -55.40 7.51 -4.98
CA THR A 474 -56.26 7.35 -3.79
C THR A 474 -57.62 8.03 -4.01
N ALA A 475 -57.65 9.24 -4.58
CA ALA A 475 -58.90 9.97 -4.91
C ALA A 475 -59.75 9.24 -5.97
N ARG A 476 -59.15 8.52 -6.92
CA ARG A 476 -59.86 7.71 -7.94
C ARG A 476 -60.38 6.38 -7.38
N GLY A 477 -59.79 5.88 -6.29
CA GLY A 477 -60.26 4.68 -5.57
C GLY A 477 -61.51 4.91 -4.76
N GLU A 478 -61.66 6.12 -4.17
CA GLU A 478 -62.83 6.51 -3.38
C GLU A 478 -64.08 6.87 -4.22
N GLU A 479 -63.92 7.25 -5.48
CA GLU A 479 -65.05 7.47 -6.40
C GLU A 479 -65.64 6.19 -7.02
N ARG A 480 -64.98 5.02 -6.76
CA ARG A 480 -65.47 3.69 -7.30
C ARG A 480 -65.98 2.74 -6.21
N ALA A 481 -66.07 3.14 -4.98
CA ALA A 481 -66.70 2.39 -3.87
C ALA A 481 -68.05 3.02 -3.51
#